data_edfa69584975930cdec45185d34a3959
#
_entry.id   edfa69584975930cdec45185d34a3959
#
_cell.length_a   1.000
_cell.length_b   1.000
_cell.length_c   1.000
_cell.angle_alpha   90.00
_cell.angle_beta   90.00
_cell.angle_gamma   90.00
#
_symmetry.space_group_name_H-M   'P 1'
#
loop_
_entity.id
_entity.type
_entity.pdbx_description
1 polymer ?
#
loop_
_entity_poly.entity_id
_entity_poly.type
_entity_poly.pdbx_seq_one_letter_code
_entity_poly.pdbx_strand_id
1 'polypeptide(L)'
;MNYPQVFDGIEHGGYYTQEQIKEVVAYAASKYINVIPEIEMPGHALAALAAYPELSCDSTQTYKVSPTWGVFEQVFCPIETTFKFFEGVMDEVV
;
A
#
# COMPACT_ATOMS: atom_id res chain seq x y z
N MET A 1 12.82 21.07 -2.72
CA MET A 1 11.59 21.55 -3.40
C MET A 1 10.40 21.25 -2.47
N ASN A 2 9.67 22.30 -2.10
CA ASN A 2 8.49 22.14 -1.24
C ASN A 2 7.26 21.94 -2.13
N TYR A 3 6.69 20.76 -2.08
CA TYR A 3 5.41 20.54 -2.74
C TYR A 3 4.28 21.04 -1.84
N PRO A 4 3.28 21.72 -2.39
CA PRO A 4 2.13 22.10 -1.60
C PRO A 4 1.40 20.86 -1.10
N GLN A 5 0.76 20.99 0.06
CA GLN A 5 -0.06 19.94 0.59
C GLN A 5 -1.23 19.67 -0.36
N VAL A 6 -1.43 18.40 -0.70
CA VAL A 6 -2.45 18.01 -1.70
C VAL A 6 -3.82 17.75 -1.09
N PHE A 7 -3.94 17.82 0.24
CA PHE A 7 -5.22 17.64 0.90
C PHE A 7 -6.05 18.93 0.80
N ASP A 8 -7.14 18.87 0.08
CA ASP A 8 -8.04 19.99 -0.20
C ASP A 8 -9.21 20.12 0.80
N GLY A 9 -9.19 19.34 1.87
CA GLY A 9 -10.28 19.30 2.86
C GLY A 9 -11.42 18.36 2.48
N ILE A 10 -11.35 17.71 1.33
CA ILE A 10 -12.35 16.75 0.85
C ILE A 10 -11.77 15.35 1.03
N GLU A 11 -12.57 14.44 1.56
CA GLU A 11 -12.16 13.04 1.68
C GLU A 11 -12.20 12.36 0.31
N HIS A 12 -11.05 11.85 -0.12
CA HIS A 12 -10.88 11.06 -1.33
C HIS A 12 -10.44 9.66 -0.95
N GLY A 13 -11.21 8.66 -1.32
CA GLY A 13 -10.85 7.30 -0.97
C GLY A 13 -11.60 6.28 -1.80
N GLY A 14 -11.13 5.07 -1.73
CA GLY A 14 -11.73 3.96 -2.44
C GLY A 14 -10.71 2.84 -2.68
N TYR A 15 -11.22 1.72 -3.13
CA TYR A 15 -10.38 0.58 -3.52
C TYR A 15 -11.12 -0.24 -4.57
N TYR A 16 -10.35 -1.01 -5.33
CA TYR A 16 -10.92 -1.95 -6.29
C TYR A 16 -11.13 -3.32 -5.63
N THR A 17 -12.22 -3.98 -5.99
CA THR A 17 -12.42 -5.38 -5.59
C THR A 17 -11.49 -6.30 -6.39
N GLN A 18 -11.29 -7.52 -5.90
CA GLN A 18 -10.50 -8.52 -6.63
C GLN A 18 -11.09 -8.80 -8.01
N GLU A 19 -12.42 -8.86 -8.12
CA GLU A 19 -13.12 -9.08 -9.39
C GLU A 19 -12.88 -7.93 -10.37
N GLN A 20 -12.90 -6.70 -9.89
CA GLN A 20 -12.59 -5.52 -10.72
C GLN A 20 -11.15 -5.55 -11.23
N ILE A 21 -10.19 -5.93 -10.40
CA ILE A 21 -8.79 -6.07 -10.82
C ILE A 21 -8.65 -7.19 -11.86
N LYS A 22 -9.29 -8.34 -11.66
CA LYS A 22 -9.29 -9.43 -12.65
C LYS A 22 -9.88 -8.99 -13.99
N GLU A 23 -10.95 -8.21 -13.96
CA GLU A 23 -11.56 -7.64 -15.18
C GLU A 23 -10.59 -6.70 -15.90
N VAL A 24 -9.91 -5.83 -15.16
CA VAL A 24 -8.90 -4.92 -15.73
C VAL A 24 -7.75 -5.70 -16.35
N VAL A 25 -7.25 -6.73 -15.68
CA VAL A 25 -6.17 -7.58 -16.18
C VAL A 25 -6.59 -8.31 -17.46
N ALA A 26 -7.81 -8.85 -17.49
CA ALA A 26 -8.33 -9.54 -18.68
C ALA A 26 -8.53 -8.57 -19.86
N TYR A 27 -9.04 -7.38 -19.60
CA TYR A 27 -9.20 -6.34 -20.61
C TYR A 27 -7.85 -5.90 -21.18
N ALA A 28 -6.87 -5.65 -20.30
CA ALA A 28 -5.51 -5.31 -20.70
C ALA A 28 -4.88 -6.40 -21.57
N ALA A 29 -5.05 -7.67 -21.21
CA ALA A 29 -4.56 -8.81 -22.00
C ALA A 29 -5.19 -8.83 -23.39
N SER A 30 -6.46 -8.49 -23.54
CA SER A 30 -7.13 -8.40 -24.85
C SER A 30 -6.54 -7.31 -25.74
N LYS A 31 -5.83 -6.35 -25.15
CA LYS A 31 -5.13 -5.25 -25.83
C LYS A 31 -3.61 -5.46 -25.88
N TYR A 32 -3.13 -6.67 -25.57
CA TYR A 32 -1.70 -7.01 -25.51
C TYR A 32 -0.91 -6.17 -24.50
N ILE A 33 -1.54 -5.82 -23.38
CA ILE A 33 -0.93 -5.06 -22.29
C ILE A 33 -0.79 -5.96 -21.07
N ASN A 34 0.41 -6.00 -20.50
CA ASN A 34 0.67 -6.67 -19.23
C ASN A 34 0.43 -5.68 -18.08
N VAL A 35 -0.26 -6.15 -17.06
CA VAL A 35 -0.45 -5.39 -15.81
C VAL A 35 0.56 -5.93 -14.79
N ILE A 36 1.45 -5.06 -14.33
CA ILE A 36 2.49 -5.43 -13.35
C ILE A 36 2.09 -4.82 -12.01
N PRO A 37 1.76 -5.63 -11.00
CA PRO A 37 1.50 -5.13 -9.67
C PRO A 37 2.79 -4.71 -8.98
N GLU A 38 2.70 -3.65 -8.18
CA GLU A 38 3.81 -3.15 -7.37
C GLU A 38 3.42 -3.20 -5.89
N ILE A 39 4.21 -3.89 -5.09
CA ILE A 39 4.05 -4.02 -3.65
C ILE A 39 5.33 -3.54 -2.98
N GLU A 40 5.22 -2.50 -2.19
CA GLU A 40 6.36 -1.84 -1.55
C GLU A 40 6.71 -2.48 -0.21
N MET A 41 8.00 -2.78 -0.02
CA MET A 41 8.56 -3.22 1.27
C MET A 41 10.08 -3.04 1.29
N PRO A 42 10.73 -2.77 2.44
CA PRO A 42 10.09 -2.50 3.74
C PRO A 42 9.61 -1.07 3.89
N GLY A 43 10.07 -0.17 3.05
CA GLY A 43 9.70 1.24 3.05
C GLY A 43 8.43 1.54 2.28
N HIS A 44 8.09 2.82 2.17
CA HIS A 44 6.87 3.32 1.51
C HIS A 44 5.60 2.67 2.11
N ALA A 45 5.63 2.41 3.43
CA ALA A 45 4.65 1.55 4.10
C ALA A 45 3.75 2.32 5.07
N LEU A 46 3.80 3.66 5.06
CA LEU A 46 3.11 4.48 6.07
C LEU A 46 1.60 4.23 6.08
N ALA A 47 0.97 4.10 4.92
CA ALA A 47 -0.46 3.82 4.83
C ALA A 47 -0.80 2.43 5.41
N ALA A 48 0.02 1.43 5.12
CA ALA A 48 -0.18 0.08 5.67
C ALA A 48 0.05 0.06 7.19
N LEU A 49 1.06 0.77 7.69
CA LEU A 49 1.32 0.88 9.13
C LEU A 49 0.23 1.67 9.86
N ALA A 50 -0.42 2.63 9.19
CA ALA A 50 -1.59 3.30 9.73
C ALA A 50 -2.76 2.34 9.95
N ALA A 51 -2.95 1.40 9.02
CA ALA A 51 -4.00 0.38 9.11
C ALA A 51 -3.61 -0.80 10.03
N TYR A 52 -2.33 -1.19 10.03
CA TYR A 52 -1.80 -2.35 10.75
C TYR A 52 -0.56 -1.95 11.56
N PRO A 53 -0.71 -1.19 12.66
CA PRO A 53 0.44 -0.70 13.44
C PRO A 53 1.28 -1.82 14.06
N GLU A 54 0.74 -3.01 14.21
CA GLU A 54 1.45 -4.20 14.70
C GLU A 54 2.56 -4.68 13.76
N LEU A 55 2.59 -4.21 12.52
CA LEU A 55 3.63 -4.56 11.55
C LEU A 55 4.87 -3.66 11.68
N SER A 56 4.83 -2.64 12.53
CA SER A 56 5.98 -1.80 12.83
C SER A 56 6.81 -2.39 13.98
N CYS A 57 8.07 -1.96 14.07
CA CYS A 57 8.93 -2.33 15.19
C CYS A 57 8.50 -1.67 16.52
N ASP A 58 7.71 -0.63 16.45
CA ASP A 58 7.10 0.02 17.61
C ASP A 58 5.57 0.03 17.44
N SER A 59 4.93 -1.04 17.89
CA SER A 59 3.48 -1.21 17.80
C SER A 59 2.69 -0.28 18.73
N THR A 60 3.37 0.46 19.61
CA THR A 60 2.72 1.44 20.49
C THR A 60 2.44 2.77 19.79
N GLN A 61 3.09 3.02 18.65
CA GLN A 61 2.87 4.23 17.87
C GLN A 61 1.61 4.13 17.01
N THR A 62 0.96 5.27 16.83
CA THR A 62 -0.14 5.41 15.88
C THR A 62 0.36 6.16 14.65
N TYR A 63 0.14 5.57 13.49
CA TYR A 63 0.56 6.15 12.22
C TYR A 63 -0.64 6.75 11.50
N LYS A 64 -0.38 7.81 10.73
CA LYS A 64 -1.37 8.43 9.84
C LYS A 64 -0.85 8.45 8.42
N VAL A 65 -1.75 8.30 7.47
CA VAL A 65 -1.41 8.46 6.05
C VAL A 65 -0.96 9.89 5.80
N SER A 66 0.19 10.03 5.13
CA SER A 66 0.71 11.36 4.80
C SER A 66 0.06 11.89 3.51
N PRO A 67 -0.45 13.12 3.51
CA PRO A 67 -0.96 13.77 2.31
C PRO A 67 0.13 14.47 1.50
N THR A 68 1.40 14.39 1.91
CA THR A 68 2.53 15.07 1.26
C THR A 68 3.47 14.06 0.62
N TRP A 69 4.15 14.52 -0.44
CA TRP A 69 5.23 13.75 -1.02
C TRP A 69 6.45 13.73 -0.10
N GLY A 70 7.15 12.62 -0.07
CA GLY A 70 8.40 12.50 0.67
C GLY A 70 8.86 11.06 0.82
N VAL A 71 10.08 10.91 1.31
CA VAL A 71 10.63 9.63 1.77
C VAL A 71 10.50 9.60 3.29
N PHE A 72 9.82 8.58 3.82
CA PHE A 72 9.53 8.47 5.23
C PHE A 72 10.35 7.35 5.87
N GLU A 73 10.72 7.53 7.14
CA GLU A 73 11.54 6.56 7.89
C GLU A 73 10.72 5.34 8.36
N GLN A 74 9.40 5.43 8.33
CA GLN A 74 8.52 4.36 8.79
C GLN A 74 8.57 3.19 7.81
N VAL A 75 9.02 2.06 8.32
CA VAL A 75 9.17 0.82 7.54
C VAL A 75 8.54 -0.36 8.30
N PHE A 76 8.23 -1.42 7.57
CA PHE A 76 7.81 -2.68 8.20
C PHE A 76 8.94 -3.28 9.02
N CYS A 77 8.59 -3.83 10.19
CA CYS A 77 9.55 -4.57 11.00
C CYS A 77 9.74 -5.98 10.42
N PRO A 78 11.00 -6.46 10.28
CA PRO A 78 11.25 -7.80 9.73
C PRO A 78 11.00 -8.90 10.79
N ILE A 79 9.74 -9.08 11.15
CA ILE A 79 9.26 -10.08 12.10
C ILE A 79 8.31 -11.05 11.41
N GLU A 80 8.06 -12.19 12.06
CA GLU A 80 7.22 -13.26 11.53
C GLU A 80 5.83 -12.77 11.12
N THR A 81 5.22 -11.89 11.94
CA THR A 81 3.90 -11.31 11.66
C THR A 81 3.90 -10.54 10.35
N THR A 82 4.95 -9.79 10.07
CA THR A 82 5.10 -9.04 8.82
C THR A 82 5.23 -9.97 7.63
N PHE A 83 6.03 -11.02 7.74
CA PHE A 83 6.20 -12.00 6.65
C PHE A 83 4.88 -12.71 6.34
N LYS A 84 4.13 -13.12 7.36
CA LYS A 84 2.81 -13.72 7.16
C LYS A 84 1.82 -12.77 6.51
N PHE A 85 1.87 -11.49 6.86
CA PHE A 85 1.06 -10.47 6.21
C PHE A 85 1.36 -10.40 4.71
N PHE A 86 2.63 -10.36 4.33
CA PHE A 86 3.02 -10.30 2.92
C PHE A 86 2.72 -11.59 2.18
N GLU A 87 2.83 -12.76 2.81
CA GLU A 87 2.38 -14.03 2.21
C GLU A 87 0.91 -13.93 1.81
N GLY A 88 0.05 -13.41 2.71
CA GLY A 88 -1.37 -13.19 2.40
C GLY A 88 -1.58 -12.19 1.26
N VAL A 89 -0.83 -11.09 1.23
CA VAL A 89 -0.89 -10.12 0.13
C VAL A 89 -0.50 -10.77 -1.20
N MET A 90 0.58 -11.54 -1.21
CA MET A 90 1.04 -12.21 -2.44
C MET A 90 0.04 -13.28 -2.92
N ASP A 91 -0.59 -13.99 -2.00
CA ASP A 91 -1.63 -14.96 -2.34
C ASP A 91 -2.83 -14.31 -3.04
N GLU A 92 -3.17 -13.09 -2.65
CA GLU A 92 -4.25 -12.34 -3.31
C GLU A 92 -3.84 -11.79 -4.69
N VAL A 93 -2.58 -11.41 -4.85
CA VAL A 93 -2.07 -10.82 -6.11
C VAL A 93 -1.84 -11.88 -7.17
N VAL A 94 -1.35 -13.05 -6.79
CA VAL A 94 -1.09 -14.17 -7.69
C VAL A 94 -2.38 -14.95 -7.96
#